data_913b7d9dd46df43016e2615ba5f7a698
#
_entry.id   913b7d9dd46df43016e2615ba5f7a698
#
_cell.length_a   1.000
_cell.length_b   1.000
_cell.length_c   1.000
_cell.angle_alpha   90.00
_cell.angle_beta   90.00
_cell.angle_gamma   90.00
#
_symmetry.space_group_name_H-M   'P 1'
#
loop_
_entity.id
_entity.type
_entity.pdbx_description
1 polymer ?
#
loop_
_entity_poly.entity_id
_entity_poly.type
_entity_poly.pdbx_seq_one_letter_code
_entity_poly.pdbx_strand_id
1 'polypeptide(L)'
;MLFRSTMVGTGSVMNGGSVITDSATGLKIGHVFAENVFPKFAILNPEYTYTIPAYHMVAGFFDIMSHIMEQYFSNTDDNASDYLAEGLMRSLIHSSRIAVLNPQDYEARSNIMWVATWALNTLISKGKDGDWNVHMLGQAIGGVTNATHGMTLAAVSLPYYRRIMKAGLPKFVRFATNVWDVATDGRT
;
A
#
# COMPACT_ATOMS: atom_id res chain seq x y z
N MET A 1 -23.15 6.50 1.92
CA MET A 1 -22.40 7.09 0.78
C MET A 1 -22.12 5.97 -0.20
N LEU A 2 -22.30 6.20 -1.49
CA LEU A 2 -21.90 5.30 -2.58
C LEU A 2 -20.51 5.73 -3.06
N PHE A 3 -19.57 4.78 -3.14
CA PHE A 3 -18.22 5.03 -3.61
C PHE A 3 -17.94 4.31 -4.93
N ARG A 4 -17.26 4.97 -5.86
CA ARG A 4 -16.74 4.38 -7.11
C ARG A 4 -15.26 4.63 -7.18
N SER A 5 -14.47 3.58 -7.28
CA SER A 5 -13.01 3.69 -7.39
C SER A 5 -12.61 3.86 -8.86
N THR A 6 -11.93 4.95 -9.16
CA THR A 6 -11.38 5.22 -10.50
C THR A 6 -9.85 5.22 -10.50
N MET A 7 -9.24 5.32 -9.33
CA MET A 7 -7.81 5.17 -9.11
C MET A 7 -7.60 4.22 -7.93
N VAL A 8 -6.64 3.33 -8.04
CA VAL A 8 -6.38 2.30 -7.04
C VAL A 8 -5.11 2.65 -6.26
N GLY A 9 -5.22 2.62 -4.93
CA GLY A 9 -4.13 2.94 -3.99
C GLY A 9 -4.68 3.02 -2.57
N THR A 10 -5.51 4.00 -2.30
CA THR A 10 -5.96 4.39 -0.96
C THR A 10 -6.90 3.42 -0.25
N GLY A 11 -7.45 2.41 -0.94
CA GLY A 11 -8.45 1.49 -0.36
C GLY A 11 -9.70 2.15 0.22
N SER A 12 -10.02 3.40 -0.16
CA SER A 12 -11.11 4.21 0.41
C SER A 12 -12.51 3.59 0.30
N VAL A 13 -12.63 2.50 -0.43
CA VAL A 13 -13.87 1.71 -0.55
C VAL A 13 -14.25 1.00 0.75
N MET A 14 -13.28 0.75 1.65
CA MET A 14 -13.47 -0.01 2.89
C MET A 14 -12.71 0.57 4.10
N ASN A 15 -12.44 1.88 4.12
CA ASN A 15 -11.83 2.51 5.28
C ASN A 15 -12.36 3.93 5.50
N GLY A 16 -11.98 4.56 6.62
CA GLY A 16 -12.32 5.92 6.98
C GLY A 16 -11.11 6.87 6.92
N GLY A 17 -10.05 6.51 6.18
CA GLY A 17 -8.87 7.34 6.04
C GLY A 17 -9.15 8.58 5.19
N SER A 18 -8.60 9.71 5.62
CA SER A 18 -8.64 10.98 4.87
C SER A 18 -7.32 11.71 5.03
N VAL A 19 -6.81 12.27 3.95
CA VAL A 19 -5.61 13.10 3.97
C VAL A 19 -5.93 14.42 3.31
N ILE A 20 -5.72 15.52 4.04
CA ILE A 20 -6.03 16.87 3.58
C ILE A 20 -4.76 17.72 3.63
N THR A 21 -4.53 18.50 2.57
CA THR A 21 -3.43 19.47 2.53
C THR A 21 -4.01 20.85 2.83
N ASP A 22 -3.48 21.51 3.87
CA ASP A 22 -3.70 22.91 4.11
C ASP A 22 -2.78 23.73 3.19
N SER A 23 -3.36 24.39 2.22
CA SER A 23 -2.61 25.18 1.24
C SER A 23 -1.94 26.43 1.83
N ALA A 24 -2.41 26.92 2.97
CA ALA A 24 -1.83 28.10 3.63
C ALA A 24 -0.54 27.77 4.39
N THR A 25 -0.48 26.58 4.98
CA THR A 25 0.67 26.14 5.78
C THR A 25 1.55 25.11 5.09
N GLY A 26 1.10 24.50 3.99
CA GLY A 26 1.76 23.38 3.33
C GLY A 26 1.69 22.07 4.13
N LEU A 27 0.95 22.03 5.24
CA LEU A 27 0.81 20.83 6.04
C LEU A 27 -0.13 19.83 5.37
N LYS A 28 0.30 18.58 5.29
CA LYS A 28 -0.51 17.45 4.80
C LYS A 28 -0.80 16.52 5.98
N ILE A 29 -2.07 16.50 6.39
CA ILE A 29 -2.52 15.85 7.62
C ILE A 29 -3.39 14.66 7.27
N GLY A 30 -2.99 13.46 7.74
CA GLY A 30 -3.79 12.24 7.68
C GLY A 30 -4.63 12.07 8.95
N HIS A 31 -5.86 11.63 8.80
CA HIS A 31 -6.75 11.26 9.89
C HIS A 31 -7.55 10.02 9.53
N VAL A 32 -7.77 9.15 10.52
CA VAL A 32 -8.64 7.98 10.36
C VAL A 32 -9.89 8.18 11.20
N PHE A 33 -11.02 8.23 10.53
CA PHE A 33 -12.33 8.38 11.16
C PHE A 33 -12.89 7.04 11.62
N ALA A 34 -13.89 7.09 12.50
CA ALA A 34 -14.59 5.90 12.98
C ALA A 34 -15.37 5.18 11.85
N GLU A 35 -15.73 3.94 12.10
CA GLU A 35 -16.37 3.05 11.11
C GLU A 35 -17.69 3.59 10.53
N ASN A 36 -18.38 4.51 11.22
CA ASN A 36 -19.59 5.15 10.71
C ASN A 36 -19.35 6.03 9.46
N VAL A 37 -18.09 6.39 9.18
CA VAL A 37 -17.70 7.17 8.00
C VAL A 37 -17.39 6.27 6.80
N PHE A 38 -17.19 4.97 7.01
CA PHE A 38 -16.95 4.02 5.93
C PHE A 38 -18.06 4.05 4.88
N PRO A 39 -17.75 3.91 3.59
CA PRO A 39 -18.77 3.78 2.55
C PRO A 39 -19.73 2.63 2.86
N LYS A 40 -21.03 2.88 2.74
CA LYS A 40 -22.04 1.81 2.93
C LYS A 40 -22.11 0.87 1.74
N PHE A 41 -21.77 1.36 0.56
CA PHE A 41 -21.68 0.60 -0.68
C PHE A 41 -20.48 1.10 -1.49
N ALA A 42 -19.77 0.19 -2.11
CA ALA A 42 -18.68 0.50 -3.04
C ALA A 42 -18.87 -0.30 -4.33
N ILE A 43 -18.62 0.34 -5.46
CA ILE A 43 -18.58 -0.30 -6.78
C ILE A 43 -17.12 -0.40 -7.19
N LEU A 44 -16.64 -1.63 -7.30
CA LEU A 44 -15.30 -1.95 -7.77
C LEU A 44 -15.39 -2.51 -9.19
N ASN A 45 -15.32 -1.62 -10.19
CA ASN A 45 -15.22 -2.03 -11.59
C ASN A 45 -13.83 -1.68 -12.11
N PRO A 46 -12.98 -2.69 -12.44
CA PRO A 46 -11.63 -2.49 -12.93
C PRO A 46 -11.55 -1.62 -14.19
N GLU A 47 -12.56 -1.66 -15.07
CA GLU A 47 -12.59 -0.87 -16.30
C GLU A 47 -12.55 0.64 -16.06
N TYR A 48 -13.06 1.13 -14.92
CA TYR A 48 -12.96 2.54 -14.55
C TYR A 48 -11.52 3.02 -14.34
N THR A 49 -10.58 2.09 -14.25
CA THR A 49 -9.16 2.38 -14.04
C THR A 49 -8.34 2.33 -15.34
N TYR A 50 -8.92 1.95 -16.49
CA TYR A 50 -8.19 1.75 -17.75
C TYR A 50 -7.62 3.05 -18.34
N THR A 51 -8.23 4.19 -18.03
CA THR A 51 -7.82 5.50 -18.55
C THR A 51 -6.79 6.22 -17.68
N ILE A 52 -6.37 5.60 -16.56
CA ILE A 52 -5.36 6.20 -15.69
C ILE A 52 -4.00 6.25 -16.43
N PRO A 53 -3.33 7.41 -16.48
CA PRO A 53 -1.98 7.49 -17.00
C PRO A 53 -1.02 6.53 -16.28
N ALA A 54 -0.10 5.91 -17.02
CA ALA A 54 0.82 4.89 -16.51
C ALA A 54 1.59 5.36 -15.25
N TYR A 55 2.00 6.63 -15.21
CA TYR A 55 2.65 7.22 -14.03
C TYR A 55 1.80 7.12 -12.75
N HIS A 56 0.52 7.47 -12.83
CA HIS A 56 -0.38 7.40 -11.68
C HIS A 56 -0.77 5.96 -11.33
N MET A 57 -0.86 5.09 -12.34
CA MET A 57 -1.08 3.67 -12.11
C MET A 57 0.07 3.05 -11.30
N VAL A 58 1.31 3.31 -11.70
CA VAL A 58 2.51 2.82 -10.99
C VAL A 58 2.60 3.45 -9.59
N ALA A 59 2.31 4.74 -9.45
CA ALA A 59 2.24 5.39 -8.15
C ALA A 59 1.24 4.69 -7.20
N GLY A 60 0.08 4.27 -7.72
CA GLY A 60 -0.90 3.48 -6.96
C GLY A 60 -0.36 2.12 -6.52
N PHE A 61 0.44 1.44 -7.34
CA PHE A 61 1.06 0.16 -6.94
C PHE A 61 2.04 0.33 -5.78
N PHE A 62 2.83 1.39 -5.79
CA PHE A 62 3.72 1.71 -4.67
C PHE A 62 2.96 2.07 -3.41
N ASP A 63 1.85 2.80 -3.52
CA ASP A 63 0.98 3.14 -2.40
C ASP A 63 0.39 1.88 -1.74
N ILE A 64 -0.17 0.96 -2.53
CA ILE A 64 -0.67 -0.32 -2.03
C ILE A 64 0.43 -1.14 -1.35
N MET A 65 1.59 -1.26 -2.00
CA MET A 65 2.72 -2.00 -1.44
C MET A 65 3.17 -1.39 -0.12
N SER A 66 3.24 -0.05 -0.02
CA SER A 66 3.63 0.66 1.20
C SER A 66 2.63 0.41 2.33
N HIS A 67 1.33 0.47 2.06
CA HIS A 67 0.30 0.13 3.04
C HIS A 67 0.51 -1.26 3.65
N ILE A 68 0.81 -2.26 2.82
CA ILE A 68 1.03 -3.63 3.31
C ILE A 68 2.35 -3.73 4.07
N MET A 69 3.44 -3.18 3.53
CA MET A 69 4.77 -3.28 4.12
C MET A 69 4.87 -2.59 5.49
N GLU A 70 4.23 -1.44 5.67
CA GLU A 70 4.27 -0.70 6.94
C GLU A 70 3.48 -1.39 8.06
N GLN A 71 2.51 -2.21 7.72
CA GLN A 71 1.85 -3.10 8.67
C GLN A 71 2.65 -4.40 8.88
N TYR A 72 3.26 -4.94 7.83
CA TYR A 72 4.03 -6.18 7.88
C TYR A 72 5.33 -6.04 8.70
N PHE A 73 6.08 -4.94 8.52
CA PHE A 73 7.37 -4.72 9.19
C PHE A 73 7.25 -4.09 10.59
N SER A 74 6.05 -3.87 11.10
CA SER A 74 5.86 -3.21 12.40
C SER A 74 6.27 -4.09 13.59
N ASN A 75 6.21 -5.41 13.47
CA ASN A 75 6.51 -6.38 14.53
C ASN A 75 7.40 -7.52 14.00
N THR A 76 7.97 -8.29 14.93
CA THR A 76 8.76 -9.50 14.62
C THR A 76 7.96 -10.80 14.70
N ASP A 77 6.67 -10.71 14.97
CA ASP A 77 5.74 -11.81 15.12
C ASP A 77 5.55 -12.63 13.82
N ASP A 78 4.99 -13.82 14.00
CA ASP A 78 4.61 -14.75 12.94
C ASP A 78 3.14 -15.13 13.13
N ASN A 79 2.25 -14.28 12.66
CA ASN A 79 0.82 -14.45 12.85
C ASN A 79 0.07 -14.55 11.51
N ALA A 80 -1.24 -14.85 11.57
CA ALA A 80 -2.08 -14.99 10.38
C ALA A 80 -2.08 -13.73 9.50
N SER A 81 -1.96 -12.53 10.09
CA SER A 81 -1.89 -11.28 9.34
C SER A 81 -0.64 -11.20 8.47
N ASP A 82 0.48 -11.81 8.88
CA ASP A 82 1.69 -11.88 8.06
C ASP A 82 1.48 -12.72 6.80
N TYR A 83 0.88 -13.90 6.92
CA TYR A 83 0.60 -14.78 5.77
C TYR A 83 -0.36 -14.12 4.78
N LEU A 84 -1.37 -13.41 5.28
CA LEU A 84 -2.28 -12.63 4.44
C LEU A 84 -1.54 -11.50 3.72
N ALA A 85 -0.69 -10.75 4.43
CA ALA A 85 0.11 -9.67 3.86
C ALA A 85 1.07 -10.18 2.78
N GLU A 86 1.75 -11.30 3.01
CA GLU A 86 2.64 -11.95 2.03
C GLU A 86 1.87 -12.36 0.77
N GLY A 87 0.70 -12.96 0.91
CA GLY A 87 -0.17 -13.32 -0.21
C GLY A 87 -0.63 -12.10 -1.01
N LEU A 88 -1.02 -11.01 -0.34
CA LEU A 88 -1.41 -9.76 -0.99
C LEU A 88 -0.23 -9.12 -1.75
N MET A 89 0.97 -9.09 -1.14
CA MET A 89 2.17 -8.55 -1.81
C MET A 89 2.53 -9.38 -3.05
N ARG A 90 2.49 -10.72 -2.98
CA ARG A 90 2.74 -11.59 -4.14
C ARG A 90 1.72 -11.36 -5.26
N SER A 91 0.42 -11.26 -4.92
CA SER A 91 -0.63 -10.94 -5.89
C SER A 91 -0.42 -9.58 -6.54
N LEU A 92 -0.05 -8.56 -5.76
CA LEU A 92 0.24 -7.23 -6.27
C LEU A 92 1.44 -7.23 -7.23
N ILE A 93 2.55 -7.89 -6.85
CA ILE A 93 3.76 -8.00 -7.68
C ILE A 93 3.44 -8.68 -9.01
N HIS A 94 2.70 -9.78 -8.98
CA HIS A 94 2.29 -10.50 -10.18
C HIS A 94 1.43 -9.61 -11.08
N SER A 95 0.34 -9.08 -10.55
CA SER A 95 -0.65 -8.33 -11.31
C SER A 95 -0.14 -6.98 -11.81
N SER A 96 0.71 -6.30 -11.03
CA SER A 96 1.31 -5.02 -11.45
C SER A 96 2.24 -5.18 -12.65
N ARG A 97 3.01 -6.26 -12.72
CA ARG A 97 3.87 -6.56 -13.88
C ARG A 97 3.05 -6.76 -15.17
N ILE A 98 1.90 -7.43 -15.06
CA ILE A 98 0.98 -7.61 -16.18
C ILE A 98 0.37 -6.26 -16.57
N ALA A 99 -0.16 -5.50 -15.61
CA ALA A 99 -0.84 -4.24 -15.86
C ALA A 99 0.09 -3.16 -16.45
N VAL A 100 1.40 -3.19 -16.17
CA VAL A 100 2.37 -2.27 -16.78
C VAL A 100 2.54 -2.56 -18.28
N LEU A 101 2.51 -3.83 -18.67
CA LEU A 101 2.66 -4.25 -20.07
C LEU A 101 1.33 -4.20 -20.83
N ASN A 102 0.23 -4.54 -20.16
CA ASN A 102 -1.12 -4.50 -20.67
C ASN A 102 -2.06 -3.75 -19.69
N PRO A 103 -2.18 -2.41 -19.81
CA PRO A 103 -2.96 -1.59 -18.87
C PRO A 103 -4.46 -1.89 -18.85
N GLN A 104 -4.98 -2.61 -19.84
CA GLN A 104 -6.39 -2.99 -19.92
C GLN A 104 -6.64 -4.47 -19.62
N ASP A 105 -5.65 -5.17 -19.06
CA ASP A 105 -5.85 -6.54 -18.58
C ASP A 105 -6.82 -6.55 -17.40
N TYR A 106 -8.01 -7.11 -17.63
CA TYR A 106 -9.09 -7.08 -16.66
C TYR A 106 -8.71 -7.81 -15.37
N GLU A 107 -8.12 -9.00 -15.47
CA GLU A 107 -7.78 -9.83 -14.32
C GLU A 107 -6.71 -9.13 -13.46
N ALA A 108 -5.66 -8.61 -14.08
CA ALA A 108 -4.62 -7.89 -13.38
C ALA A 108 -5.17 -6.63 -12.68
N ARG A 109 -6.01 -5.84 -13.35
CA ARG A 109 -6.63 -4.64 -12.78
C ARG A 109 -7.61 -4.99 -11.65
N SER A 110 -8.36 -6.08 -11.78
CA SER A 110 -9.27 -6.60 -10.77
C SER A 110 -8.50 -7.01 -9.51
N ASN A 111 -7.44 -7.79 -9.67
CA ASN A 111 -6.60 -8.23 -8.57
C ASN A 111 -5.97 -7.04 -7.84
N ILE A 112 -5.42 -6.06 -8.56
CA ILE A 112 -4.84 -4.85 -7.97
C ILE A 112 -5.89 -4.08 -7.16
N MET A 113 -7.09 -3.90 -7.70
CA MET A 113 -8.19 -3.21 -7.02
C MET A 113 -8.61 -3.94 -5.75
N TRP A 114 -8.66 -5.27 -5.79
CA TRP A 114 -9.01 -6.08 -4.64
C TRP A 114 -7.91 -6.06 -3.58
N VAL A 115 -6.64 -6.21 -3.98
CA VAL A 115 -5.50 -6.08 -3.07
C VAL A 115 -5.47 -4.71 -2.38
N ALA A 116 -5.70 -3.62 -3.11
CA ALA A 116 -5.76 -2.28 -2.53
C ALA A 116 -6.82 -2.15 -1.44
N THR A 117 -7.96 -2.80 -1.62
CA THR A 117 -9.02 -2.84 -0.61
C THR A 117 -8.57 -3.53 0.67
N TRP A 118 -7.96 -4.71 0.55
CA TRP A 118 -7.48 -5.50 1.68
C TRP A 118 -6.23 -4.90 2.35
N ALA A 119 -5.42 -4.16 1.60
CA ALA A 119 -4.22 -3.51 2.11
C ALA A 119 -4.51 -2.48 3.22
N LEU A 120 -5.70 -1.85 3.22
CA LEU A 120 -6.01 -0.76 4.15
C LEU A 120 -7.44 -0.81 4.73
N ASN A 121 -8.05 -1.99 4.80
CA ASN A 121 -9.37 -2.17 5.42
C ASN A 121 -9.31 -2.67 6.87
N THR A 122 -8.16 -2.54 7.53
CA THR A 122 -7.87 -3.00 8.89
C THR A 122 -7.72 -4.52 9.08
N LEU A 123 -7.89 -5.36 8.05
CA LEU A 123 -7.76 -6.81 8.21
C LEU A 123 -6.33 -7.22 8.60
N ILE A 124 -5.35 -6.83 7.77
CA ILE A 124 -3.94 -7.22 7.98
C ILE A 124 -3.25 -6.43 9.12
N SER A 125 -3.92 -5.42 9.67
CA SER A 125 -3.44 -4.70 10.85
C SER A 125 -3.83 -5.37 12.17
N LYS A 126 -4.66 -6.41 12.14
CA LYS A 126 -5.06 -7.11 13.37
C LYS A 126 -3.86 -7.80 14.01
N GLY A 127 -3.60 -7.47 15.27
CA GLY A 127 -2.41 -7.93 16.00
C GLY A 127 -1.11 -7.23 15.59
N LYS A 128 -1.21 -6.08 14.92
CA LYS A 128 -0.08 -5.26 14.46
C LYS A 128 -0.18 -3.83 14.99
N ASP A 129 0.96 -3.20 15.25
CA ASP A 129 1.02 -1.80 15.68
C ASP A 129 0.97 -0.82 14.49
N GLY A 130 1.53 -1.22 13.36
CA GLY A 130 1.66 -0.37 12.17
C GLY A 130 2.76 0.69 12.34
N ASP A 131 3.72 0.71 11.45
CA ASP A 131 4.85 1.65 11.53
C ASP A 131 4.50 3.04 10.98
N TRP A 132 3.93 3.13 9.79
CA TRP A 132 3.47 4.33 9.09
C TRP A 132 4.51 5.43 8.85
N ASN A 133 5.80 5.18 9.10
CA ASN A 133 6.87 6.19 8.94
C ASN A 133 7.13 6.53 7.47
N VAL A 134 7.02 5.57 6.56
CA VAL A 134 7.16 5.84 5.11
C VAL A 134 6.03 6.76 4.65
N HIS A 135 4.81 6.54 5.10
CA HIS A 135 3.67 7.42 4.81
C HIS A 135 3.86 8.81 5.41
N MET A 136 4.30 8.93 6.65
CA MET A 136 4.52 10.24 7.30
C MET A 136 5.59 11.03 6.56
N LEU A 137 6.72 10.42 6.23
CA LEU A 137 7.80 11.06 5.45
C LEU A 137 7.33 11.43 4.04
N GLY A 138 6.64 10.51 3.35
CA GLY A 138 6.09 10.75 2.02
C GLY A 138 5.06 11.88 2.01
N GLN A 139 4.21 11.98 3.03
CA GLN A 139 3.23 13.07 3.18
C GLN A 139 3.93 14.41 3.41
N ALA A 140 4.95 14.45 4.28
CA ALA A 140 5.72 15.68 4.52
C ALA A 140 6.38 16.19 3.23
N ILE A 141 7.02 15.30 2.44
CA ILE A 141 7.58 15.65 1.15
C ILE A 141 6.48 16.14 0.19
N GLY A 142 5.36 15.41 0.12
CA GLY A 142 4.24 15.77 -0.76
C GLY A 142 3.59 17.10 -0.40
N GLY A 143 3.55 17.46 0.89
CA GLY A 143 3.03 18.75 1.36
C GLY A 143 3.87 19.93 0.85
N VAL A 144 5.18 19.79 0.83
CA VAL A 144 6.11 20.85 0.38
C VAL A 144 6.29 20.87 -1.14
N THR A 145 6.28 19.72 -1.80
CA THR A 145 6.65 19.61 -3.23
C THR A 145 5.47 19.45 -4.16
N ASN A 146 4.27 19.15 -3.63
CA ASN A 146 3.10 18.72 -4.40
C ASN A 146 3.35 17.48 -5.29
N ALA A 147 4.37 16.68 -4.97
CA ALA A 147 4.67 15.46 -5.71
C ALA A 147 3.60 14.37 -5.47
N THR A 148 3.42 13.51 -6.47
CA THR A 148 2.46 12.40 -6.41
C THR A 148 2.76 11.47 -5.23
N HIS A 149 1.76 11.19 -4.40
CA HIS A 149 1.91 10.47 -3.12
C HIS A 149 2.66 9.14 -3.25
N GLY A 150 2.22 8.22 -4.12
CA GLY A 150 2.91 6.95 -4.29
C GLY A 150 4.36 7.07 -4.75
N MET A 151 4.71 8.16 -5.45
CA MET A 151 6.10 8.41 -5.85
C MET A 151 6.95 8.96 -4.68
N THR A 152 6.37 9.75 -3.78
CA THR A 152 7.08 10.13 -2.54
C THR A 152 7.31 8.92 -1.65
N LEU A 153 6.35 8.00 -1.55
CA LEU A 153 6.53 6.74 -0.83
C LEU A 153 7.64 5.88 -1.45
N ALA A 154 7.67 5.75 -2.78
CA ALA A 154 8.71 5.01 -3.48
C ALA A 154 10.12 5.58 -3.20
N ALA A 155 10.24 6.91 -3.19
CA ALA A 155 11.51 7.59 -2.93
C ALA A 155 12.04 7.36 -1.50
N VAL A 156 11.15 7.35 -0.50
CA VAL A 156 11.57 7.20 0.92
C VAL A 156 11.65 5.75 1.39
N SER A 157 10.95 4.81 0.73
CA SER A 157 10.87 3.41 1.17
C SER A 157 12.24 2.76 1.28
N LEU A 158 13.05 2.82 0.22
CA LEU A 158 14.33 2.11 0.18
C LEU A 158 15.33 2.61 1.25
N PRO A 159 15.58 3.92 1.41
CA PRO A 159 16.46 4.41 2.47
C PRO A 159 15.89 4.12 3.86
N TYR A 160 14.58 4.20 4.06
CA TYR A 160 13.95 3.89 5.33
C TYR A 160 14.13 2.41 5.71
N TYR A 161 13.75 1.49 4.84
CA TYR A 161 13.88 0.05 5.13
C TYR A 161 15.34 -0.40 5.28
N ARG A 162 16.27 0.19 4.55
CA ARG A 162 17.71 -0.03 4.81
C ARG A 162 18.14 0.40 6.22
N ARG A 163 17.55 1.46 6.74
CA ARG A 163 17.85 1.96 8.10
C ARG A 163 17.38 1.01 9.17
N ILE A 164 16.17 0.45 9.05
CA ILE A 164 15.57 -0.41 10.08
C ILE A 164 15.92 -1.89 9.93
N MET A 165 16.42 -2.31 8.75
CA MET A 165 16.66 -3.72 8.41
C MET A 165 17.50 -4.46 9.45
N LYS A 166 18.52 -3.82 10.03
CA LYS A 166 19.39 -4.47 11.02
C LYS A 166 18.66 -4.85 12.30
N ALA A 167 17.69 -4.03 12.72
CA ALA A 167 16.91 -4.28 13.92
C ALA A 167 15.81 -5.36 13.70
N GLY A 168 15.31 -5.48 12.47
CA GLY A 168 14.24 -6.41 12.11
C GLY A 168 14.67 -7.52 11.14
N LEU A 169 15.95 -7.90 11.13
CA LEU A 169 16.53 -8.79 10.13
C LEU A 169 15.72 -10.08 9.88
N PRO A 170 15.22 -10.82 10.89
CA PRO A 170 14.44 -12.04 10.64
C PRO A 170 13.18 -11.76 9.79
N LYS A 171 12.51 -10.63 10.00
CA LYS A 171 11.33 -10.25 9.23
C LYS A 171 11.68 -9.88 7.78
N PHE A 172 12.82 -9.24 7.56
CA PHE A 172 13.31 -8.95 6.21
C PHE A 172 13.76 -10.21 5.46
N VAL A 173 14.37 -11.18 6.16
CA VAL A 173 14.68 -12.50 5.59
C VAL A 173 13.40 -13.22 5.16
N ARG A 174 12.39 -13.26 6.04
CA ARG A 174 11.07 -13.83 5.74
C ARG A 174 10.43 -13.15 4.53
N PHE A 175 10.46 -11.83 4.45
CA PHE A 175 9.96 -11.07 3.29
C PHE A 175 10.67 -11.46 2.00
N ALA A 176 12.00 -11.54 2.02
CA ALA A 176 12.79 -11.94 0.86
C ALA A 176 12.43 -13.36 0.39
N THR A 177 12.26 -14.29 1.33
CA THR A 177 11.92 -15.68 1.03
C THR A 177 10.48 -15.83 0.57
N ASN A 178 9.51 -15.30 1.35
CA ASN A 178 8.10 -15.62 1.13
C ASN A 178 7.43 -14.73 0.07
N VAL A 179 7.95 -13.53 -0.16
CA VAL A 179 7.36 -12.58 -1.13
C VAL A 179 8.15 -12.56 -2.45
N TRP A 180 9.48 -12.70 -2.39
CA TRP A 180 10.36 -12.57 -3.54
C TRP A 180 10.99 -13.86 -4.00
N ASP A 181 10.71 -14.98 -3.33
CA ASP A 181 11.27 -16.30 -3.60
C ASP A 181 12.82 -16.32 -3.61
N VAL A 182 13.44 -15.46 -2.80
CA VAL A 182 14.90 -15.43 -2.64
C VAL A 182 15.33 -16.63 -1.82
N ALA A 183 16.18 -17.50 -2.40
CA ALA A 183 16.78 -18.60 -1.66
C ALA A 183 17.73 -18.05 -0.59
N THR A 184 17.53 -18.48 0.65
CA THR A 184 18.49 -18.24 1.73
C THR A 184 19.31 -19.50 1.93
N ASP A 185 20.63 -19.39 1.91
CA ASP A 185 21.58 -20.55 2.07
C ASP A 185 21.57 -21.13 3.49
N GLY A 186 20.48 -20.98 4.25
CA GLY A 186 20.39 -21.40 5.64
C GLY A 186 21.24 -20.55 6.60
N ARG A 187 21.77 -19.42 6.15
CA ARG A 187 22.45 -18.42 6.98
C ARG A 187 21.43 -17.38 7.44
N THR A 188 20.80 -17.65 8.56
CA THR A 188 19.97 -16.67 9.30
C THR A 188 20.75 -16.17 10.51
#